data_70366dbc51d321045d161127ade7bf12
#
_entry.id   70366dbc51d321045d161127ade7bf12
#
_cell.length_a   1.000
_cell.length_b   1.000
_cell.length_c   1.000
_cell.angle_alpha   90.00
_cell.angle_beta   90.00
_cell.angle_gamma   90.00
#
_symmetry.space_group_name_H-M   'P 1'
#
loop_
_entity.id
_entity.type
_entity.pdbx_description
1 polymer ?
#
loop_
_entity_poly.entity_id
_entity_poly.type
_entity_poly.pdbx_seq_one_letter_code
_entity_poly.pdbx_strand_id
1 'polypeptide(L)'
;MSKLWAGRTSGEVSSIADDFNSSIRFDCKLYKQDITGSMAHAAMLGAQGIISQAEAGQLIDGLQGILNDLESGALEFDFGCEDIHMFVEQVLTQRLGDVGKKLHTARSRNDQVALDLRMYLKDQIDEITALVKDVLSAIVAQAEANKGVIMPGYTHLQRAQPILFSHHLMAYAMMLLRDLGRLGDCRKRMNVCPIGSCALAGTTYPTDRRFEARKLGFDDIARNSIDGVSDRDFCVELMSAVSILMMHLSRFSEEIILWASWEFKFIELSDAYTTG
;
A
#
# COMPACT_ATOMS: atom_id res chain seq x y z
N MET A 1 20.96 15.75 17.12
CA MET A 1 21.62 15.59 15.79
C MET A 1 21.15 16.73 14.89
N SER A 2 22.00 17.34 14.07
CA SER A 2 21.56 18.40 13.16
C SER A 2 20.67 17.79 12.09
N LYS A 3 19.45 18.35 11.90
CA LYS A 3 18.54 17.93 10.84
C LYS A 3 19.17 18.22 9.48
N LEU A 4 19.01 17.31 8.52
CA LEU A 4 19.55 17.41 7.16
C LEU A 4 19.10 18.69 6.42
N TRP A 5 17.99 19.32 6.86
CA TRP A 5 17.41 20.55 6.28
C TRP A 5 17.58 21.82 7.11
N ALA A 6 18.48 21.83 8.07
CA ALA A 6 18.72 23.01 8.92
C ALA A 6 19.35 24.23 8.20
N GLY A 7 18.98 24.50 6.95
CA GLY A 7 19.62 25.51 6.11
C GLY A 7 19.30 26.97 6.43
N ARG A 8 18.22 27.30 7.16
CA ARG A 8 17.79 28.67 7.45
C ARG A 8 17.52 28.97 8.93
N THR A 9 17.42 27.95 9.76
CA THR A 9 17.14 28.09 11.18
C THR A 9 18.33 27.64 12.00
N SER A 10 18.80 28.49 12.92
CA SER A 10 19.93 28.22 13.84
C SER A 10 19.47 27.84 15.26
N GLY A 11 18.15 27.72 15.50
CA GLY A 11 17.58 27.37 16.80
C GLY A 11 17.30 25.87 16.95
N GLU A 12 17.31 25.39 18.20
CA GLU A 12 16.82 24.04 18.51
C GLU A 12 15.29 23.99 18.31
N VAL A 13 14.82 22.92 17.63
CA VAL A 13 13.39 22.67 17.47
C VAL A 13 12.85 22.18 18.82
N SER A 14 11.69 22.67 19.21
CA SER A 14 10.98 22.18 20.41
C SER A 14 10.71 20.68 20.30
N SER A 15 10.96 19.92 21.37
CA SER A 15 10.68 18.49 21.42
C SER A 15 9.21 18.17 21.14
N ILE A 16 8.29 19.06 21.52
CA ILE A 16 6.87 18.91 21.22
C ILE A 16 6.61 19.05 19.72
N ALA A 17 7.28 20.00 19.04
CA ALA A 17 7.15 20.17 17.59
C ALA A 17 7.78 19.01 16.81
N ASP A 18 8.89 18.46 17.31
CA ASP A 18 9.51 17.29 16.74
C ASP A 18 8.63 16.06 16.84
N ASP A 19 8.07 15.76 18.01
CA ASP A 19 7.18 14.63 18.23
C ASP A 19 5.89 14.78 17.39
N PHE A 20 5.34 15.99 17.32
CA PHE A 20 4.13 16.26 16.51
C PHE A 20 4.34 16.08 15.00
N ASN A 21 5.52 16.44 14.50
CA ASN A 21 5.86 16.33 13.08
C ASN A 21 6.41 14.96 12.68
N SER A 22 6.82 14.14 13.64
CA SER A 22 7.38 12.82 13.37
C SER A 22 6.33 11.85 12.86
N SER A 23 6.62 11.13 11.78
CA SER A 23 5.77 10.10 11.18
C SER A 23 6.35 8.70 11.26
N ILE A 24 7.60 8.54 11.70
CA ILE A 24 8.32 7.25 11.71
C ILE A 24 7.52 6.12 12.38
N ARG A 25 6.70 6.41 13.39
CA ARG A 25 5.90 5.40 14.13
C ARG A 25 4.88 4.67 13.26
N PHE A 26 4.46 5.27 12.15
CA PHE A 26 3.49 4.68 11.23
C PHE A 26 4.02 4.55 9.80
N ASP A 27 4.91 5.42 9.34
CA ASP A 27 5.46 5.33 7.98
C ASP A 27 6.64 4.34 7.87
N CYS A 28 7.18 3.85 8.99
CA CYS A 28 8.15 2.76 8.97
C CYS A 28 7.68 1.54 8.16
N LYS A 29 6.36 1.35 8.01
CA LYS A 29 5.76 0.30 7.16
C LYS A 29 6.12 0.44 5.67
N LEU A 30 6.52 1.64 5.23
CA LEU A 30 6.89 1.94 3.84
C LEU A 30 8.36 1.60 3.52
N TYR A 31 9.11 1.02 4.45
CA TYR A 31 10.56 0.81 4.30
C TYR A 31 10.94 0.05 3.01
N LYS A 32 10.15 -0.95 2.61
CA LYS A 32 10.39 -1.70 1.37
C LYS A 32 10.24 -0.83 0.14
N GLN A 33 9.20 -0.03 0.11
CA GLN A 33 8.86 0.84 -1.00
C GLN A 33 9.89 1.97 -1.11
N ASP A 34 10.25 2.61 0.00
CA ASP A 34 11.28 3.65 0.05
C ASP A 34 12.63 3.14 -0.46
N ILE A 35 13.08 1.98 0.04
CA ILE A 35 14.35 1.38 -0.37
C ILE A 35 14.30 0.97 -1.84
N THR A 36 13.21 0.35 -2.30
CA THR A 36 13.05 -0.07 -3.70
C THR A 36 13.01 1.14 -4.64
N GLY A 37 12.25 2.17 -4.28
CA GLY A 37 12.21 3.44 -4.99
C GLY A 37 13.58 4.12 -5.07
N SER A 38 14.30 4.13 -3.94
CA SER A 38 15.66 4.66 -3.84
C SER A 38 16.67 3.89 -4.68
N MET A 39 16.59 2.56 -4.75
CA MET A 39 17.43 1.76 -5.64
C MET A 39 17.16 2.06 -7.12
N ALA A 40 15.89 2.24 -7.50
CA ALA A 40 15.53 2.62 -8.86
C ALA A 40 16.06 4.01 -9.21
N HIS A 41 15.98 4.95 -8.28
CA HIS A 41 16.51 6.30 -8.43
C HIS A 41 18.03 6.30 -8.58
N ALA A 42 18.77 5.60 -7.72
CA ALA A 42 20.22 5.45 -7.83
C ALA A 42 20.63 4.86 -9.19
N ALA A 43 19.91 3.85 -9.68
CA ALA A 43 20.16 3.26 -10.99
C ALA A 43 19.93 4.28 -12.13
N MET A 44 18.90 5.10 -12.04
CA MET A 44 18.62 6.17 -13.01
C MET A 44 19.73 7.24 -12.97
N LEU A 45 20.15 7.70 -11.79
CA LEU A 45 21.22 8.67 -11.65
C LEU A 45 22.52 8.19 -12.33
N GLY A 46 22.88 6.91 -12.14
CA GLY A 46 24.02 6.29 -12.78
C GLY A 46 23.83 6.18 -14.30
N ALA A 47 22.66 5.73 -14.78
CA ALA A 47 22.37 5.56 -16.19
C ALA A 47 22.40 6.90 -16.96
N GLN A 48 22.02 8.00 -16.31
CA GLN A 48 22.04 9.34 -16.88
C GLN A 48 23.40 10.07 -16.69
N GLY A 49 24.38 9.41 -16.05
CA GLY A 49 25.70 10.01 -15.80
C GLY A 49 25.69 11.18 -14.81
N ILE A 50 24.63 11.31 -14.01
CA ILE A 50 24.54 12.33 -12.94
C ILE A 50 25.48 11.97 -11.79
N ILE A 51 25.62 10.68 -11.51
CA ILE A 51 26.66 10.08 -10.67
C ILE A 51 27.39 8.98 -11.46
N SER A 52 28.55 8.56 -11.00
CA SER A 52 29.25 7.45 -11.67
C SER A 52 28.50 6.12 -11.50
N GLN A 53 28.73 5.18 -12.44
CA GLN A 53 28.16 3.82 -12.33
C GLN A 53 28.64 3.09 -11.08
N ALA A 54 29.87 3.33 -10.65
CA ALA A 54 30.41 2.75 -9.42
C ALA A 54 29.68 3.25 -8.17
N GLU A 55 29.40 4.56 -8.10
CA GLU A 55 28.62 5.15 -6.99
C GLU A 55 27.16 4.67 -7.00
N ALA A 56 26.53 4.56 -8.18
CA ALA A 56 25.21 3.98 -8.31
C ALA A 56 25.17 2.53 -7.79
N GLY A 57 26.16 1.71 -8.14
CA GLY A 57 26.32 0.36 -7.61
C GLY A 57 26.44 0.32 -6.10
N GLN A 58 27.33 1.16 -5.51
CA GLN A 58 27.50 1.25 -4.07
C GLN A 58 26.19 1.66 -3.34
N LEU A 59 25.42 2.60 -3.90
CA LEU A 59 24.14 3.01 -3.34
C LEU A 59 23.13 1.85 -3.37
N ILE A 60 23.02 1.14 -4.49
CA ILE A 60 22.10 0.02 -4.64
C ILE A 60 22.47 -1.12 -3.68
N ASP A 61 23.74 -1.50 -3.60
CA ASP A 61 24.22 -2.55 -2.69
C ASP A 61 24.02 -2.16 -1.22
N GLY A 62 24.29 -0.89 -0.87
CA GLY A 62 24.06 -0.36 0.47
C GLY A 62 22.58 -0.37 0.87
N LEU A 63 21.69 0.02 -0.04
CA LEU A 63 20.23 -0.02 0.16
C LEU A 63 19.70 -1.46 0.28
N GLN A 64 20.19 -2.37 -0.56
CA GLN A 64 19.85 -3.79 -0.45
C GLN A 64 20.32 -4.39 0.88
N GLY A 65 21.51 -3.99 1.36
CA GLY A 65 22.00 -4.38 2.68
C GLY A 65 21.10 -3.88 3.81
N ILE A 66 20.60 -2.63 3.73
CA ILE A 66 19.65 -2.08 4.72
C ILE A 66 18.33 -2.87 4.71
N LEU A 67 17.82 -3.18 3.52
CA LEU A 67 16.59 -3.98 3.39
C LEU A 67 16.75 -5.36 4.05
N ASN A 68 17.84 -6.06 3.75
CA ASN A 68 18.11 -7.38 4.31
C ASN A 68 18.24 -7.35 5.85
N ASP A 69 18.89 -6.33 6.38
CA ASP A 69 19.09 -6.17 7.82
C ASP A 69 17.78 -5.85 8.55
N LEU A 70 16.89 -5.04 7.94
CA LEU A 70 15.54 -4.78 8.48
C LEU A 70 14.67 -6.05 8.44
N GLU A 71 14.69 -6.81 7.35
CA GLU A 71 13.91 -8.04 7.21
C GLU A 71 14.37 -9.16 8.13
N SER A 72 15.68 -9.22 8.41
CA SER A 72 16.23 -10.22 9.34
C SER A 72 16.17 -9.79 10.81
N GLY A 73 15.79 -8.54 11.10
CA GLY A 73 15.81 -7.97 12.45
C GLY A 73 17.22 -7.60 12.97
N ALA A 74 18.23 -7.61 12.09
CA ALA A 74 19.59 -7.17 12.44
C ALA A 74 19.70 -5.64 12.57
N LEU A 75 18.77 -4.91 11.99
CA LEU A 75 18.62 -3.47 12.11
C LEU A 75 17.22 -3.15 12.61
N GLU A 76 17.11 -2.38 13.67
CA GLU A 76 15.85 -1.88 14.21
C GLU A 76 15.58 -0.44 13.78
N PHE A 77 14.30 -0.03 13.70
CA PHE A 77 13.94 1.35 13.39
C PHE A 77 14.33 2.29 14.54
N ASP A 78 15.02 3.38 14.20
CA ASP A 78 15.27 4.46 15.15
C ASP A 78 14.07 5.43 15.16
N PHE A 79 13.19 5.29 16.14
CA PHE A 79 12.03 6.16 16.33
C PHE A 79 12.40 7.60 16.77
N GLY A 80 13.67 7.93 16.90
CA GLY A 80 14.17 9.29 17.01
C GLY A 80 14.31 10.02 15.66
N CYS A 81 14.16 9.31 14.54
CA CYS A 81 14.10 9.92 13.21
C CYS A 81 12.73 10.57 12.96
N GLU A 82 12.68 11.56 12.08
CA GLU A 82 11.46 12.24 11.70
C GLU A 82 10.52 11.32 10.89
N ASP A 83 11.08 10.60 9.90
CA ASP A 83 10.36 9.70 9.00
C ASP A 83 11.25 8.52 8.55
N ILE A 84 10.65 7.54 7.88
CA ILE A 84 11.36 6.37 7.34
C ILE A 84 12.43 6.75 6.32
N HIS A 85 12.18 7.78 5.53
CA HIS A 85 13.08 8.23 4.49
C HIS A 85 14.37 8.80 5.10
N MET A 86 14.25 9.59 6.16
CA MET A 86 15.40 10.10 6.92
C MET A 86 16.18 8.95 7.57
N PHE A 87 15.47 7.98 8.14
CA PHE A 87 16.11 6.79 8.73
C PHE A 87 16.96 6.04 7.70
N VAL A 88 16.40 5.70 6.54
CA VAL A 88 17.11 4.97 5.48
C VAL A 88 18.31 5.79 4.97
N GLU A 89 18.12 7.09 4.73
CA GLU A 89 19.19 7.99 4.24
C GLU A 89 20.32 8.15 5.26
N GLN A 90 19.99 8.23 6.56
CA GLN A 90 21.00 8.30 7.63
C GLN A 90 21.80 7.00 7.73
N VAL A 91 21.13 5.83 7.75
CA VAL A 91 21.82 4.54 7.80
C VAL A 91 22.72 4.35 6.56
N LEU A 92 22.20 4.70 5.37
CA LEU A 92 22.97 4.63 4.14
C LEU A 92 24.21 5.54 4.18
N THR A 93 24.05 6.77 4.68
CA THR A 93 25.15 7.73 4.82
C THR A 93 26.17 7.27 5.85
N GLN A 94 25.74 6.66 6.95
CA GLN A 94 26.67 6.06 7.93
C GLN A 94 27.51 4.93 7.31
N ARG A 95 26.94 4.14 6.41
CA ARG A 95 27.62 3.01 5.74
C ARG A 95 28.56 3.46 4.61
N LEU A 96 28.16 4.46 3.83
CA LEU A 96 28.82 4.83 2.57
C LEU A 96 29.48 6.23 2.59
N GLY A 97 29.34 6.98 3.68
CA GLY A 97 29.89 8.34 3.77
C GLY A 97 29.30 9.28 2.72
N ASP A 98 30.16 10.02 2.03
CA ASP A 98 29.73 11.03 1.04
C ASP A 98 29.00 10.44 -0.18
N VAL A 99 29.23 9.18 -0.51
CA VAL A 99 28.47 8.52 -1.58
C VAL A 99 27.01 8.37 -1.18
N GLY A 100 26.71 8.03 0.08
CA GLY A 100 25.34 7.92 0.58
C GLY A 100 24.53 9.21 0.41
N LYS A 101 25.15 10.36 0.62
CA LYS A 101 24.52 11.68 0.45
C LYS A 101 24.07 11.98 -0.99
N LYS A 102 24.67 11.34 -2.00
CA LYS A 102 24.35 11.54 -3.41
C LYS A 102 22.99 10.97 -3.80
N LEU A 103 22.42 10.06 -3.00
CA LEU A 103 21.12 9.47 -3.28
C LEU A 103 20.01 10.52 -3.43
N HIS A 104 20.08 11.62 -2.68
CA HIS A 104 19.04 12.67 -2.72
C HIS A 104 19.11 13.58 -3.96
N THR A 105 20.13 13.42 -4.81
CA THR A 105 20.33 14.26 -6.01
C THR A 105 19.12 14.15 -6.93
N ALA A 106 18.60 15.30 -7.38
CA ALA A 106 17.46 15.41 -8.32
C ALA A 106 16.15 14.75 -7.81
N ARG A 107 15.98 14.67 -6.48
CA ARG A 107 14.78 14.15 -5.81
C ARG A 107 14.35 15.12 -4.70
N SER A 108 13.08 15.07 -4.34
CA SER A 108 12.54 15.74 -3.15
C SER A 108 11.84 14.71 -2.25
N ARG A 109 11.69 15.04 -0.96
CA ARG A 109 10.82 14.27 -0.05
C ARG A 109 9.39 14.20 -0.60
N ASN A 110 8.90 15.24 -1.29
CA ASN A 110 7.52 15.31 -1.77
C ASN A 110 7.19 14.24 -2.82
N ASP A 111 8.01 14.06 -3.86
CA ASP A 111 7.79 13.02 -4.87
C ASP A 111 8.16 11.63 -4.36
N GLN A 112 9.11 11.51 -3.42
CA GLN A 112 9.48 10.28 -2.74
C GLN A 112 8.30 9.72 -1.92
N VAL A 113 7.71 10.51 -1.04
CA VAL A 113 6.54 10.11 -0.23
C VAL A 113 5.35 9.72 -1.13
N ALA A 114 5.10 10.49 -2.20
CA ALA A 114 4.03 10.19 -3.14
C ALA A 114 4.26 8.87 -3.88
N LEU A 115 5.51 8.55 -4.23
CA LEU A 115 5.91 7.28 -4.84
C LEU A 115 5.66 6.12 -3.89
N ASP A 116 6.21 6.21 -2.69
CA ASP A 116 6.21 5.10 -1.73
C ASP A 116 4.80 4.74 -1.29
N LEU A 117 3.95 5.74 -1.09
CA LEU A 117 2.54 5.53 -0.76
C LEU A 117 1.80 4.82 -1.90
N ARG A 118 2.04 5.21 -3.17
CA ARG A 118 1.44 4.52 -4.32
C ARG A 118 1.92 3.08 -4.44
N MET A 119 3.22 2.84 -4.28
CA MET A 119 3.78 1.48 -4.30
C MET A 119 3.18 0.62 -3.20
N TYR A 120 3.17 1.11 -1.97
CA TYR A 120 2.60 0.40 -0.83
C TYR A 120 1.11 0.06 -1.03
N LEU A 121 0.31 1.03 -1.46
CA LEU A 121 -1.12 0.79 -1.66
C LEU A 121 -1.41 -0.15 -2.84
N LYS A 122 -0.56 -0.17 -3.88
CA LYS A 122 -0.64 -1.18 -4.95
C LYS A 122 -0.43 -2.58 -4.40
N ASP A 123 0.59 -2.78 -3.56
CA ASP A 123 0.88 -4.06 -2.93
C ASP A 123 -0.29 -4.50 -2.02
N GLN A 124 -0.84 -3.55 -1.23
CA GLN A 124 -2.02 -3.83 -0.38
C GLN A 124 -3.27 -4.19 -1.19
N ILE A 125 -3.51 -3.54 -2.34
CA ILE A 125 -4.62 -3.90 -3.23
C ILE A 125 -4.43 -5.32 -3.77
N ASP A 126 -3.22 -5.71 -4.14
CA ASP A 126 -2.93 -7.04 -4.66
C ASP A 126 -3.17 -8.11 -3.57
N GLU A 127 -2.77 -7.85 -2.33
CA GLU A 127 -3.03 -8.71 -1.17
C GLU A 127 -4.54 -8.84 -0.87
N ILE A 128 -5.26 -7.70 -0.76
CA ILE A 128 -6.71 -7.69 -0.52
C ILE A 128 -7.44 -8.43 -1.65
N THR A 129 -7.00 -8.22 -2.90
CA THR A 129 -7.57 -8.91 -4.07
C THR A 129 -7.43 -10.43 -3.97
N ALA A 130 -6.28 -10.93 -3.49
CA ALA A 130 -6.06 -12.35 -3.26
C ALA A 130 -7.01 -12.89 -2.17
N LEU A 131 -7.10 -12.21 -1.03
CA LEU A 131 -7.99 -12.59 0.08
C LEU A 131 -9.47 -12.58 -0.32
N VAL A 132 -9.91 -11.60 -1.10
CA VAL A 132 -11.30 -11.57 -1.62
C VAL A 132 -11.57 -12.73 -2.57
N LYS A 133 -10.59 -13.13 -3.40
CA LYS A 133 -10.72 -14.33 -4.25
C LYS A 133 -10.82 -15.61 -3.44
N ASP A 134 -10.11 -15.72 -2.31
CA ASP A 134 -10.20 -16.87 -1.42
C ASP A 134 -11.59 -16.98 -0.79
N VAL A 135 -12.16 -15.88 -0.29
CA VAL A 135 -13.53 -15.83 0.21
C VAL A 135 -14.54 -16.20 -0.90
N LEU A 136 -14.35 -15.66 -2.10
CA LEU A 136 -15.20 -15.97 -3.26
C LEU A 136 -15.15 -17.46 -3.59
N SER A 137 -13.96 -18.06 -3.58
CA SER A 137 -13.78 -19.50 -3.83
C SER A 137 -14.47 -20.35 -2.77
N ALA A 138 -14.40 -19.96 -1.50
CA ALA A 138 -15.09 -20.64 -0.42
C ALA A 138 -16.64 -20.55 -0.58
N ILE A 139 -17.16 -19.38 -0.97
CA ILE A 139 -18.60 -19.21 -1.25
C ILE A 139 -19.03 -20.13 -2.40
N VAL A 140 -18.27 -20.18 -3.49
CA VAL A 140 -18.57 -21.05 -4.64
C VAL A 140 -18.56 -22.53 -4.22
N ALA A 141 -17.57 -22.96 -3.46
CA ALA A 141 -17.48 -24.34 -2.97
C ALA A 141 -18.67 -24.71 -2.09
N GLN A 142 -19.09 -23.82 -1.20
CA GLN A 142 -20.29 -24.02 -0.37
C GLN A 142 -21.57 -24.04 -1.21
N ALA A 143 -21.69 -23.19 -2.22
CA ALA A 143 -22.83 -23.19 -3.13
C ALA A 143 -22.90 -24.49 -3.93
N GLU A 144 -21.76 -25.02 -4.38
CA GLU A 144 -21.69 -26.30 -5.11
C GLU A 144 -22.06 -27.49 -4.23
N ALA A 145 -21.56 -27.54 -3.00
CA ALA A 145 -21.86 -28.60 -2.05
C ALA A 145 -23.36 -28.65 -1.69
N ASN A 146 -24.05 -27.52 -1.77
CA ASN A 146 -25.46 -27.37 -1.36
C ASN A 146 -26.44 -27.10 -2.52
N LYS A 147 -26.14 -27.56 -3.73
CA LYS A 147 -26.97 -27.32 -4.95
C LYS A 147 -28.40 -27.76 -4.82
N GLY A 148 -28.90 -28.48 -4.07
CA GLY A 148 -30.31 -28.91 -3.98
C GLY A 148 -31.01 -28.43 -2.72
N VAL A 149 -30.32 -27.71 -1.86
CA VAL A 149 -30.88 -27.30 -0.57
C VAL A 149 -31.83 -26.13 -0.77
N ILE A 150 -33.10 -26.34 -0.39
CA ILE A 150 -34.17 -25.34 -0.43
C ILE A 150 -34.28 -24.68 0.93
N MET A 151 -34.32 -23.36 0.97
CA MET A 151 -34.57 -22.57 2.16
C MET A 151 -35.65 -21.49 1.90
N PRO A 152 -36.26 -20.94 2.96
CA PRO A 152 -37.15 -19.79 2.79
C PRO A 152 -36.34 -18.54 2.50
N GLY A 153 -36.68 -17.81 1.44
CA GLY A 153 -36.26 -16.44 1.20
C GLY A 153 -37.16 -15.48 1.97
N TYR A 154 -36.57 -14.40 2.50
CA TYR A 154 -37.20 -13.42 3.38
C TYR A 154 -37.28 -12.04 2.74
N THR A 155 -38.38 -11.35 2.97
CA THR A 155 -38.51 -9.90 2.85
C THR A 155 -39.16 -9.38 4.14
N HIS A 156 -38.67 -8.28 4.69
CA HIS A 156 -39.18 -7.71 5.94
C HIS A 156 -39.22 -8.73 7.10
N LEU A 157 -38.24 -9.65 7.16
CA LEU A 157 -38.22 -10.80 8.09
C LEU A 157 -39.46 -11.70 8.00
N GLN A 158 -40.23 -11.64 6.91
CA GLN A 158 -41.34 -12.51 6.61
C GLN A 158 -40.94 -13.51 5.51
N ARG A 159 -41.41 -14.76 5.62
CA ARG A 159 -41.19 -15.78 4.58
C ARG A 159 -41.89 -15.35 3.30
N ALA A 160 -41.14 -15.22 2.22
CA ALA A 160 -41.64 -14.74 0.93
C ALA A 160 -41.71 -15.88 -0.11
N GLN A 161 -40.55 -16.39 -0.51
CA GLN A 161 -40.46 -17.41 -1.57
C GLN A 161 -39.46 -18.50 -1.18
N PRO A 162 -39.67 -19.76 -1.60
CA PRO A 162 -38.61 -20.76 -1.52
C PRO A 162 -37.48 -20.40 -2.48
N ILE A 163 -36.26 -20.50 -2.01
CA ILE A 163 -35.03 -20.26 -2.78
C ILE A 163 -34.05 -21.41 -2.57
N LEU A 164 -33.07 -21.52 -3.44
CA LEU A 164 -31.90 -22.39 -3.19
C LEU A 164 -30.92 -21.67 -2.30
N PHE A 165 -30.34 -22.38 -1.32
CA PHE A 165 -29.26 -21.86 -0.49
C PHE A 165 -28.07 -21.45 -1.34
N SER A 166 -27.72 -22.26 -2.35
CA SER A 166 -26.67 -21.93 -3.32
C SER A 166 -26.95 -20.62 -4.07
N HIS A 167 -28.20 -20.34 -4.46
CA HIS A 167 -28.58 -19.08 -5.11
C HIS A 167 -28.34 -17.88 -4.17
N HIS A 168 -28.70 -18.02 -2.89
CA HIS A 168 -28.47 -16.96 -1.89
C HIS A 168 -26.97 -16.68 -1.71
N LEU A 169 -26.14 -17.73 -1.54
CA LEU A 169 -24.69 -17.59 -1.45
C LEU A 169 -24.10 -16.89 -2.66
N MET A 170 -24.55 -17.24 -3.86
CA MET A 170 -24.05 -16.60 -5.10
C MET A 170 -24.40 -15.11 -5.21
N ALA A 171 -25.41 -14.61 -4.48
CA ALA A 171 -25.64 -13.16 -4.41
C ALA A 171 -24.45 -12.42 -3.78
N TYR A 172 -23.82 -12.99 -2.74
CA TYR A 172 -22.61 -12.45 -2.14
C TYR A 172 -21.40 -12.60 -3.05
N ALA A 173 -21.29 -13.70 -3.79
CA ALA A 173 -20.26 -13.84 -4.82
C ALA A 173 -20.35 -12.71 -5.86
N MET A 174 -21.54 -12.33 -6.30
CA MET A 174 -21.74 -11.19 -7.23
C MET A 174 -21.36 -9.84 -6.62
N MET A 175 -21.51 -9.65 -5.30
CA MET A 175 -21.06 -8.44 -4.61
C MET A 175 -19.53 -8.38 -4.61
N LEU A 176 -18.84 -9.45 -4.21
CA LEU A 176 -17.39 -9.54 -4.18
C LEU A 176 -16.74 -9.41 -5.57
N LEU A 177 -17.36 -9.92 -6.63
CA LEU A 177 -16.90 -9.69 -8.01
C LEU A 177 -16.89 -8.20 -8.38
N ARG A 178 -17.92 -7.46 -7.97
CA ARG A 178 -17.94 -6.00 -8.17
C ARG A 178 -16.88 -5.28 -7.34
N ASP A 179 -16.57 -5.79 -6.14
CA ASP A 179 -15.51 -5.23 -5.29
C ASP A 179 -14.11 -5.47 -5.89
N LEU A 180 -13.86 -6.65 -6.45
CA LEU A 180 -12.64 -6.91 -7.24
C LEU A 180 -12.49 -5.94 -8.41
N GLY A 181 -13.60 -5.62 -9.11
CA GLY A 181 -13.59 -4.60 -10.16
C GLY A 181 -13.19 -3.22 -9.64
N ARG A 182 -13.75 -2.78 -8.49
CA ARG A 182 -13.41 -1.49 -7.86
C ARG A 182 -11.93 -1.41 -7.47
N LEU A 183 -11.42 -2.47 -6.82
CA LEU A 183 -10.00 -2.56 -6.45
C LEU A 183 -9.09 -2.49 -7.68
N GLY A 184 -9.42 -3.23 -8.75
CA GLY A 184 -8.69 -3.21 -10.00
C GLY A 184 -8.69 -1.84 -10.68
N ASP A 185 -9.83 -1.15 -10.69
CA ASP A 185 -9.97 0.19 -11.23
C ASP A 185 -9.16 1.24 -10.44
N CYS A 186 -9.21 1.17 -9.12
CA CYS A 186 -8.39 2.01 -8.25
C CYS A 186 -6.90 1.78 -8.49
N ARG A 187 -6.46 0.52 -8.53
CA ARG A 187 -5.08 0.13 -8.81
C ARG A 187 -4.57 0.68 -10.14
N LYS A 188 -5.40 0.60 -11.18
CA LYS A 188 -5.07 1.12 -12.51
C LYS A 188 -4.87 2.63 -12.50
N ARG A 189 -5.73 3.39 -11.82
CA ARG A 189 -5.62 4.85 -11.77
C ARG A 189 -4.42 5.32 -10.97
N MET A 190 -4.07 4.64 -9.86
CA MET A 190 -2.89 4.99 -9.08
C MET A 190 -1.56 4.56 -9.72
N ASN A 191 -1.58 3.73 -10.77
CA ASN A 191 -0.37 3.17 -11.40
C ASN A 191 0.35 4.17 -12.30
N VAL A 192 0.55 5.39 -11.78
CA VAL A 192 1.24 6.51 -12.42
C VAL A 192 2.38 6.98 -11.51
N CYS A 193 3.61 6.94 -12.02
CA CYS A 193 4.82 7.25 -11.26
C CYS A 193 4.98 8.76 -11.05
N PRO A 194 5.06 9.25 -9.80
CA PRO A 194 5.24 10.67 -9.51
C PRO A 194 6.69 11.10 -9.50
N ILE A 195 7.66 10.15 -9.38
CA ILE A 195 9.07 10.46 -9.17
C ILE A 195 9.63 11.35 -10.33
N GLY A 196 10.53 12.26 -9.98
CA GLY A 196 11.03 13.28 -10.88
C GLY A 196 10.15 14.52 -10.98
N SER A 197 9.00 14.55 -10.25
CA SER A 197 8.26 15.79 -10.00
C SER A 197 8.98 16.70 -9.00
N CYS A 198 9.91 16.15 -8.24
CA CYS A 198 10.70 16.81 -7.19
C CYS A 198 9.80 17.52 -6.18
N ALA A 199 10.17 18.73 -5.74
CA ALA A 199 9.36 19.46 -4.77
C ALA A 199 7.95 19.79 -5.31
N LEU A 200 7.86 20.24 -6.57
CA LEU A 200 6.62 20.54 -7.29
C LEU A 200 6.83 20.86 -8.79
N ALA A 201 8.02 21.26 -9.20
CA ALA A 201 8.27 21.81 -10.53
C ALA A 201 9.31 21.02 -11.35
N GLY A 202 9.65 19.81 -10.94
CA GLY A 202 10.67 18.99 -11.56
C GLY A 202 12.08 19.47 -11.22
N THR A 203 13.04 19.11 -12.07
CA THR A 203 14.47 19.39 -11.87
C THR A 203 15.14 19.79 -13.19
N THR A 204 16.25 20.52 -13.10
CA THR A 204 17.11 20.83 -14.24
C THR A 204 18.14 19.73 -14.55
N TYR A 205 18.23 18.70 -13.73
CA TYR A 205 19.06 17.53 -14.04
C TYR A 205 18.43 16.71 -15.16
N PRO A 206 19.23 16.05 -16.01
CA PRO A 206 18.73 15.25 -17.14
C PRO A 206 18.24 13.86 -16.65
N THR A 207 17.24 13.83 -15.77
CA THR A 207 16.65 12.59 -15.25
C THR A 207 15.78 11.89 -16.30
N ASP A 208 15.75 10.54 -16.28
CA ASP A 208 14.82 9.73 -17.06
C ASP A 208 13.69 9.18 -16.17
N ARG A 209 12.60 9.92 -16.06
CA ARG A 209 11.40 9.53 -15.30
C ARG A 209 10.77 8.22 -15.80
N ARG A 210 10.85 7.95 -17.12
CA ARG A 210 10.32 6.73 -17.72
C ARG A 210 11.16 5.50 -17.37
N PHE A 211 12.48 5.68 -17.22
CA PHE A 211 13.35 4.63 -16.73
C PHE A 211 12.94 4.18 -15.32
N GLU A 212 12.72 5.13 -14.42
CA GLU A 212 12.28 4.84 -13.04
C GLU A 212 10.89 4.20 -13.02
N ALA A 213 9.93 4.75 -13.77
CA ALA A 213 8.58 4.19 -13.87
C ALA A 213 8.60 2.73 -14.32
N ARG A 214 9.34 2.41 -15.40
CA ARG A 214 9.48 1.02 -15.89
C ARG A 214 10.12 0.11 -14.84
N LYS A 215 11.18 0.60 -14.16
CA LYS A 215 11.91 -0.20 -13.15
C LYS A 215 11.05 -0.51 -11.94
N LEU A 216 10.09 0.36 -11.61
CA LEU A 216 9.16 0.25 -10.49
C LEU A 216 7.78 -0.34 -10.87
N GLY A 217 7.60 -0.78 -12.13
CA GLY A 217 6.37 -1.41 -12.59
C GLY A 217 5.16 -0.45 -12.67
N PHE A 218 5.40 0.83 -12.97
CA PHE A 218 4.35 1.79 -13.29
C PHE A 218 4.08 1.84 -14.80
N ASP A 219 2.81 2.04 -15.17
CA ASP A 219 2.38 2.10 -16.57
C ASP A 219 2.73 3.42 -17.24
N ASP A 220 2.72 4.53 -16.50
CA ASP A 220 3.02 5.88 -17.01
C ASP A 220 3.68 6.75 -15.92
N ILE A 221 4.04 7.97 -16.28
CA ILE A 221 4.56 9.02 -15.41
C ILE A 221 3.53 10.13 -15.18
N ALA A 222 3.55 10.78 -14.02
CA ALA A 222 2.74 11.98 -13.78
C ALA A 222 3.11 13.08 -14.78
N ARG A 223 2.12 13.54 -15.55
CA ARG A 223 2.32 14.50 -16.65
C ARG A 223 2.47 15.93 -16.15
N ASN A 224 1.84 16.24 -15.03
CA ASN A 224 1.98 17.52 -14.35
C ASN A 224 2.69 17.27 -13.01
N SER A 225 3.80 17.96 -12.76
CA SER A 225 4.63 17.73 -11.58
C SER A 225 3.98 18.23 -10.28
N ILE A 226 3.17 19.28 -10.33
CA ILE A 226 2.43 19.79 -9.16
C ILE A 226 1.37 18.78 -8.75
N ASP A 227 0.60 18.27 -9.70
CA ASP A 227 -0.37 17.20 -9.47
C ASP A 227 0.31 15.92 -8.96
N GLY A 228 1.44 15.55 -9.57
CA GLY A 228 2.19 14.34 -9.22
C GLY A 228 2.62 14.26 -7.75
N VAL A 229 2.94 15.38 -7.11
CA VAL A 229 3.32 15.42 -5.69
C VAL A 229 2.13 15.66 -4.75
N SER A 230 1.04 16.28 -5.23
CA SER A 230 -0.09 16.69 -4.38
C SER A 230 -1.24 15.70 -4.39
N ASP A 231 -1.41 14.91 -5.46
CA ASP A 231 -2.52 13.96 -5.60
C ASP A 231 -2.56 12.93 -4.46
N ARG A 232 -3.71 12.80 -3.87
CA ARG A 232 -4.09 11.75 -2.89
C ARG A 232 -5.48 11.17 -3.17
N ASP A 233 -6.04 11.43 -4.36
CA ASP A 233 -7.36 10.93 -4.75
C ASP A 233 -7.40 9.41 -4.71
N PHE A 234 -6.31 8.74 -5.09
CA PHE A 234 -6.17 7.29 -5.02
C PHE A 234 -6.32 6.72 -3.60
N CYS A 235 -5.94 7.47 -2.57
CA CYS A 235 -6.17 7.07 -1.17
C CYS A 235 -7.66 7.10 -0.84
N VAL A 236 -8.36 8.18 -1.21
CA VAL A 236 -9.80 8.34 -0.97
C VAL A 236 -10.59 7.30 -1.77
N GLU A 237 -10.20 7.04 -3.00
CA GLU A 237 -10.82 6.01 -3.84
C GLU A 237 -10.66 4.62 -3.24
N LEU A 238 -9.46 4.25 -2.79
CA LEU A 238 -9.21 2.97 -2.15
C LEU A 238 -10.03 2.82 -0.86
N MET A 239 -10.04 3.86 0.00
CA MET A 239 -10.85 3.85 1.22
C MET A 239 -12.34 3.65 0.92
N SER A 240 -12.85 4.27 -0.15
CA SER A 240 -14.23 4.11 -0.61
C SER A 240 -14.50 2.68 -1.09
N ALA A 241 -13.61 2.10 -1.87
CA ALA A 241 -13.71 0.72 -2.36
C ALA A 241 -13.71 -0.28 -1.19
N VAL A 242 -12.78 -0.13 -0.25
CA VAL A 242 -12.68 -0.96 0.96
C VAL A 242 -13.91 -0.79 1.85
N SER A 243 -14.46 0.41 1.99
CA SER A 243 -15.69 0.64 2.76
C SER A 243 -16.88 -0.12 2.18
N ILE A 244 -17.01 -0.18 0.86
CA ILE A 244 -18.06 -0.96 0.18
C ILE A 244 -17.82 -2.47 0.41
N LEU A 245 -16.60 -2.95 0.27
CA LEU A 245 -16.25 -4.34 0.56
C LEU A 245 -16.62 -4.72 2.00
N MET A 246 -16.24 -3.88 2.98
CA MET A 246 -16.56 -4.13 4.40
C MET A 246 -18.07 -4.13 4.66
N MET A 247 -18.84 -3.30 3.97
CA MET A 247 -20.31 -3.32 4.04
C MET A 247 -20.88 -4.65 3.51
N HIS A 248 -20.34 -5.20 2.42
CA HIS A 248 -20.76 -6.51 1.90
C HIS A 248 -20.39 -7.65 2.87
N LEU A 249 -19.19 -7.62 3.45
CA LEU A 249 -18.76 -8.59 4.45
C LEU A 249 -19.62 -8.51 5.73
N SER A 250 -19.95 -7.31 6.19
CA SER A 250 -20.85 -7.10 7.33
C SER A 250 -22.23 -7.71 7.07
N ARG A 251 -22.82 -7.45 5.92
CA ARG A 251 -24.11 -8.05 5.55
C ARG A 251 -24.05 -9.58 5.50
N PHE A 252 -22.99 -10.13 4.94
CA PHE A 252 -22.81 -11.58 4.88
C PHE A 252 -22.67 -12.19 6.28
N SER A 253 -21.94 -11.51 7.15
CA SER A 253 -21.80 -11.95 8.55
C SER A 253 -23.15 -11.94 9.27
N GLU A 254 -23.99 -10.92 9.07
CA GLU A 254 -25.35 -10.88 9.65
C GLU A 254 -26.24 -12.02 9.15
N GLU A 255 -26.16 -12.40 7.88
CA GLU A 255 -26.88 -13.56 7.35
C GLU A 255 -26.40 -14.86 8.04
N ILE A 256 -25.09 -15.03 8.21
CA ILE A 256 -24.51 -16.20 8.90
C ILE A 256 -25.00 -16.25 10.36
N ILE A 257 -25.01 -15.11 11.07
CA ILE A 257 -25.52 -15.00 12.43
C ILE A 257 -26.99 -15.43 12.50
N LEU A 258 -27.83 -14.89 11.61
CA LEU A 258 -29.24 -15.26 11.53
C LEU A 258 -29.42 -16.75 11.25
N TRP A 259 -28.73 -17.29 10.25
CA TRP A 259 -28.86 -18.70 9.86
C TRP A 259 -28.37 -19.68 10.94
N ALA A 260 -27.37 -19.29 11.73
CA ALA A 260 -26.87 -20.09 12.84
C ALA A 260 -27.65 -19.90 14.14
N SER A 261 -28.58 -18.93 14.19
CA SER A 261 -29.33 -18.64 15.41
C SER A 261 -30.24 -19.82 15.83
N TRP A 262 -30.59 -19.85 17.11
CA TRP A 262 -31.48 -20.87 17.66
C TRP A 262 -32.84 -20.95 17.00
N GLU A 263 -33.36 -19.82 16.54
CA GLU A 263 -34.66 -19.70 15.89
C GLU A 263 -34.63 -20.21 14.44
N PHE A 264 -33.56 -19.96 13.68
CA PHE A 264 -33.48 -20.35 12.28
C PHE A 264 -32.85 -21.71 12.05
N LYS A 265 -31.70 -21.97 12.63
CA LYS A 265 -30.94 -23.26 12.54
C LYS A 265 -30.81 -23.77 11.09
N PHE A 266 -30.50 -22.88 10.16
CA PHE A 266 -30.30 -23.27 8.76
C PHE A 266 -28.90 -23.80 8.50
N ILE A 267 -27.93 -23.36 9.32
CA ILE A 267 -26.53 -23.78 9.25
C ILE A 267 -26.01 -24.06 10.66
N GLU A 268 -24.95 -24.85 10.73
CA GLU A 268 -24.13 -25.04 11.94
C GLU A 268 -22.72 -24.52 11.66
N LEU A 269 -22.16 -23.81 12.60
CA LEU A 269 -20.77 -23.36 12.55
C LEU A 269 -19.88 -24.41 13.24
N SER A 270 -18.65 -24.54 12.77
CA SER A 270 -17.67 -25.41 13.42
C SER A 270 -17.30 -24.87 14.81
N ASP A 271 -17.23 -25.75 15.81
CA ASP A 271 -16.83 -25.41 17.18
C ASP A 271 -15.46 -24.71 17.25
N ALA A 272 -14.59 -24.93 16.27
CA ALA A 272 -13.29 -24.29 16.18
C ALA A 272 -13.38 -22.76 15.94
N TYR A 273 -14.53 -22.27 15.49
CA TYR A 273 -14.75 -20.86 15.15
C TYR A 273 -15.93 -20.23 15.91
N THR A 274 -16.45 -20.93 16.92
CA THR A 274 -17.55 -20.44 17.76
C THR A 274 -17.06 -20.24 19.19
N THR A 275 -17.57 -19.20 19.84
CA THR A 275 -17.44 -19.03 21.29
C THR A 275 -18.64 -19.67 21.96
N GLY A 276 -18.41 -20.54 22.90
CA GLY A 276 -19.44 -21.29 23.65
C GLY A 276 -20.32 -20.42 24.54
#